data_37fbef6b4a03705ef34161753046ed55
#
_entry.id   37fbef6b4a03705ef34161753046ed55
#
_cell.length_a   1.000
_cell.length_b   1.000
_cell.length_c   1.000
_cell.angle_alpha   90.00
_cell.angle_beta   90.00
_cell.angle_gamma   90.00
#
_symmetry.space_group_name_H-M   'P 1'
#
loop_
_entity.id
_entity.type
_entity.pdbx_description
1 polymer ?
#
loop_
_entity_poly.entity_id
_entity_poly.type
_entity_poly.pdbx_seq_one_letter_code
_entity_poly.pdbx_strand_id
1 'polypeptide(L)'
;RHNYFYPLRVRPGKRVAALSEYGGIAWPMPGHEPPRRTYGYGTAKSRAELTERYQKLQRDTVLPQLKNGLSALVYTQVSDVEDEVNGLFTYDRAALKPDPAAVRAANEALEAEFERLTR
;
A
#
# COMPACT_ATOMS: atom_id res chain seq x y z
N ARG A 1 8.08 -9.55 7.03
CA ARG A 1 9.11 -8.97 6.16
C ARG A 1 8.67 -7.59 5.71
N HIS A 2 9.54 -6.58 5.78
CA HIS A 2 9.36 -5.25 5.19
C HIS A 2 9.82 -5.26 3.74
N ASN A 3 9.08 -4.60 2.85
CA ASN A 3 9.44 -4.52 1.44
C ASN A 3 8.94 -3.24 0.76
N TYR A 4 9.86 -2.34 0.46
CA TYR A 4 9.56 -1.08 -0.22
C TYR A 4 10.16 -0.97 -1.63
N PHE A 5 11.33 -1.55 -1.86
CA PHE A 5 12.14 -1.30 -3.06
C PHE A 5 12.43 -2.53 -3.91
N TYR A 6 12.23 -3.74 -3.38
CA TYR A 6 12.63 -4.97 -4.06
C TYR A 6 11.42 -5.77 -4.55
N PRO A 7 11.56 -6.53 -5.64
CA PRO A 7 10.53 -7.47 -6.05
C PRO A 7 10.15 -8.41 -4.90
N LEU A 8 8.85 -8.45 -4.58
CA LEU A 8 8.37 -9.33 -3.54
C LEU A 8 8.43 -10.79 -4.01
N ARG A 9 9.13 -11.62 -3.25
CA ARG A 9 9.16 -13.07 -3.46
C ARG A 9 8.85 -13.79 -2.15
N VAL A 10 7.73 -14.47 -2.12
CA VAL A 10 7.33 -15.35 -1.02
C VAL A 10 7.69 -16.77 -1.42
N ARG A 11 8.36 -17.50 -0.51
CA ARG A 11 8.68 -18.92 -0.72
C ARG A 11 7.62 -19.76 0.00
N PRO A 12 6.97 -20.69 -0.71
CA PRO A 12 6.06 -21.64 -0.07
C PRO A 12 6.74 -22.39 1.09
N GLY A 13 6.02 -22.58 2.18
CA GLY A 13 6.55 -23.25 3.36
C GLY A 13 5.45 -23.59 4.36
N LYS A 14 5.83 -24.20 5.46
CA LYS A 14 4.91 -24.62 6.54
C LYS A 14 4.43 -23.44 7.42
N ARG A 15 5.05 -22.27 7.30
CA ARG A 15 4.69 -21.08 8.10
C ARG A 15 3.92 -20.10 7.26
N VAL A 16 2.97 -19.40 7.90
CA VAL A 16 2.27 -18.26 7.32
C VAL A 16 3.27 -17.17 6.95
N ALA A 17 3.18 -16.68 5.74
CA ALA A 17 3.99 -15.56 5.30
C ALA A 17 3.22 -14.24 5.54
N ALA A 18 3.87 -13.29 6.18
CA ALA A 18 3.35 -11.95 6.41
C ALA A 18 4.26 -10.90 5.77
N LEU A 19 3.66 -9.95 5.08
CA LEU A 19 4.31 -8.72 4.62
C LEU A 19 3.98 -7.63 5.65
N SER A 20 4.89 -7.43 6.59
CA SER A 20 4.66 -6.61 7.79
C SER A 20 4.76 -5.11 7.55
N GLU A 21 5.37 -4.71 6.42
CA GLU A 21 5.35 -3.33 5.91
C GLU A 21 5.58 -3.34 4.40
N TYR A 22 4.76 -2.58 3.68
CA TYR A 22 4.94 -2.35 2.24
C TYR A 22 4.20 -1.08 1.80
N GLY A 23 4.49 -0.60 0.61
CA GLY A 23 3.88 0.61 0.05
C GLY A 23 4.73 1.85 0.34
N GLY A 24 4.31 2.65 1.30
CA GLY A 24 5.06 3.84 1.71
C GLY A 24 5.15 4.93 0.64
N ILE A 25 4.22 4.96 -0.32
CA ILE A 25 4.23 5.91 -1.44
C ILE A 25 3.84 7.28 -0.91
N ALA A 26 4.77 8.21 -0.94
CA ALA A 26 4.57 9.58 -0.49
C ALA A 26 3.79 10.41 -1.52
N TRP A 27 2.89 11.22 -1.05
CA TRP A 27 2.30 12.33 -1.79
C TRP A 27 1.89 13.44 -0.81
N PRO A 28 2.65 14.54 -0.74
CA PRO A 28 2.23 15.72 0.01
C PRO A 28 1.02 16.34 -0.71
N MET A 29 -0.18 16.18 -0.13
CA MET A 29 -1.40 16.71 -0.72
C MET A 29 -1.46 18.23 -0.50
N PRO A 30 -1.60 19.04 -1.57
CA PRO A 30 -1.66 20.49 -1.45
C PRO A 30 -2.73 20.98 -0.47
N GLY A 31 -2.35 21.86 0.45
CA GLY A 31 -3.23 22.42 1.48
C GLY A 31 -3.35 21.56 2.75
N HIS A 32 -2.70 20.41 2.80
CA HIS A 32 -2.72 19.48 3.94
C HIS A 32 -1.31 19.01 4.32
N GLU A 33 -0.28 19.72 3.87
CA GLU A 33 1.11 19.35 4.13
C GLU A 33 1.50 19.64 5.60
N PRO A 34 2.31 18.76 6.20
CA PRO A 34 2.89 19.05 7.49
C PRO A 34 3.88 20.22 7.39
N PRO A 35 4.14 20.93 8.50
CA PRO A 35 4.97 22.16 8.49
C PRO A 35 6.48 21.92 8.27
N ARG A 36 6.91 20.70 7.98
CA ARG A 36 8.32 20.29 7.85
C ARG A 36 8.62 19.63 6.51
N ARG A 37 9.90 19.30 6.28
CA ARG A 37 10.34 18.49 5.15
C ARG A 37 9.59 17.16 5.13
N THR A 38 9.12 16.75 3.95
CA THR A 38 8.33 15.54 3.77
C THR A 38 9.21 14.34 3.40
N TYR A 39 8.84 13.16 3.87
CA TYR A 39 9.53 11.89 3.63
C TYR A 39 8.57 10.79 3.16
N GLY A 40 9.12 9.81 2.43
CA GLY A 40 8.42 8.58 2.02
C GLY A 40 9.26 7.73 1.07
N TYR A 41 8.78 6.53 0.77
CA TYR A 41 9.49 5.53 -0.04
C TYR A 41 9.16 5.65 -1.54
N GLY A 42 9.34 6.82 -2.09
CA GLY A 42 9.02 7.20 -3.46
C GLY A 42 7.80 8.13 -3.50
N THR A 43 7.89 9.19 -4.30
CA THR A 43 6.93 10.29 -4.31
C THR A 43 6.05 10.23 -5.54
N ALA A 44 4.73 10.25 -5.34
CA ALA A 44 3.75 10.53 -6.39
C ALA A 44 3.58 12.05 -6.55
N LYS A 45 3.19 12.48 -7.74
CA LYS A 45 3.04 13.89 -8.10
C LYS A 45 1.58 14.35 -8.06
N SER A 46 0.64 13.42 -7.96
CA SER A 46 -0.80 13.69 -8.00
C SER A 46 -1.60 12.56 -7.34
N ARG A 47 -2.88 12.84 -7.04
CA ARG A 47 -3.86 11.84 -6.62
C ARG A 47 -3.94 10.66 -7.61
N ALA A 48 -4.00 10.97 -8.89
CA ALA A 48 -4.09 9.95 -9.95
C ALA A 48 -2.87 9.03 -9.96
N GLU A 49 -1.66 9.60 -9.87
CA GLU A 49 -0.44 8.80 -9.80
C GLU A 49 -0.35 7.97 -8.53
N LEU A 50 -0.72 8.52 -7.37
CA LEU A 50 -0.78 7.78 -6.11
C LEU A 50 -1.73 6.59 -6.22
N THR A 51 -2.92 6.82 -6.75
CA THR A 51 -3.95 5.80 -6.95
C THR A 51 -3.46 4.69 -7.89
N GLU A 52 -2.90 5.05 -9.04
CA GLU A 52 -2.35 4.10 -10.00
C GLU A 52 -1.23 3.26 -9.40
N ARG A 53 -0.30 3.89 -8.67
CA ARG A 53 0.81 3.18 -8.02
C ARG A 53 0.32 2.23 -6.94
N TYR A 54 -0.72 2.62 -6.17
CA TYR A 54 -1.35 1.72 -5.21
C TYR A 54 -1.96 0.50 -5.90
N GLN A 55 -2.78 0.71 -6.93
CA GLN A 55 -3.41 -0.38 -7.69
C GLN A 55 -2.36 -1.31 -8.31
N LYS A 56 -1.32 -0.75 -8.92
CA LYS A 56 -0.22 -1.51 -9.52
C LYS A 56 0.53 -2.34 -8.47
N LEU A 57 0.79 -1.78 -7.30
CA LEU A 57 1.43 -2.49 -6.20
C LEU A 57 0.61 -3.72 -5.77
N GLN A 58 -0.69 -3.55 -5.60
CA GLN A 58 -1.58 -4.66 -5.23
C GLN A 58 -1.67 -5.72 -6.32
N ARG A 59 -1.91 -5.31 -7.57
CA ARG A 59 -2.10 -6.22 -8.70
C ARG A 59 -0.83 -6.94 -9.13
N ASP A 60 0.29 -6.21 -9.27
CA ASP A 60 1.49 -6.73 -9.93
C ASP A 60 2.50 -7.29 -8.91
N THR A 61 2.45 -6.85 -7.65
CA THR A 61 3.42 -7.26 -6.64
C THR A 61 2.82 -8.19 -5.59
N VAL A 62 1.66 -7.84 -5.02
CA VAL A 62 1.06 -8.58 -3.90
C VAL A 62 0.26 -9.78 -4.37
N LEU A 63 -0.69 -9.56 -5.26
CA LEU A 63 -1.63 -10.60 -5.73
C LEU A 63 -0.93 -11.87 -6.23
N PRO A 64 0.16 -11.80 -7.02
CA PRO A 64 0.87 -13.00 -7.47
C PRO A 64 1.50 -13.82 -6.35
N GLN A 65 1.69 -13.25 -5.15
CA GLN A 65 2.33 -13.94 -4.02
C GLN A 65 1.34 -14.68 -3.12
N LEU A 66 0.04 -14.47 -3.28
CA LEU A 66 -0.98 -15.17 -2.51
C LEU A 66 -0.89 -16.68 -2.73
N LYS A 67 -0.71 -17.14 -3.97
CA LYS A 67 -0.49 -18.55 -4.30
C LYS A 67 0.76 -19.16 -3.67
N ASN A 68 1.71 -18.34 -3.24
CA ASN A 68 2.93 -18.75 -2.56
C ASN A 68 2.78 -18.77 -1.02
N GLY A 69 1.57 -18.50 -0.49
CA GLY A 69 1.26 -18.54 0.93
C GLY A 69 1.35 -17.19 1.64
N LEU A 70 1.38 -16.07 0.91
CA LEU A 70 1.24 -14.73 1.52
C LEU A 70 -0.18 -14.60 2.08
N SER A 71 -0.31 -14.38 3.39
CA SER A 71 -1.59 -14.45 4.09
C SER A 71 -1.86 -13.25 5.00
N ALA A 72 -0.90 -12.38 5.21
CA ALA A 72 -1.08 -11.15 5.98
C ALA A 72 -0.33 -9.99 5.35
N LEU A 73 -0.96 -8.82 5.34
CA LEU A 73 -0.49 -7.60 4.70
C LEU A 73 -0.67 -6.41 5.64
N VAL A 74 0.36 -5.59 5.80
CA VAL A 74 0.29 -4.32 6.51
C VAL A 74 0.80 -3.20 5.61
N TYR A 75 -0.13 -2.42 5.06
CA TYR A 75 0.21 -1.28 4.22
C TYR A 75 0.69 -0.10 5.06
N THR A 76 1.77 0.52 4.63
CA THR A 76 2.34 1.72 5.23
C THR A 76 1.93 2.95 4.42
N GLN A 77 1.04 3.83 4.95
CA GLN A 77 0.37 3.69 6.23
C GLN A 77 -1.05 4.30 6.19
N VAL A 78 -1.79 4.27 7.29
CA VAL A 78 -3.18 4.75 7.33
C VAL A 78 -3.25 6.28 7.15
N SER A 79 -2.43 7.04 7.87
CA SER A 79 -2.39 8.50 7.77
C SER A 79 -0.96 9.01 7.79
N ASP A 80 -0.74 10.19 7.21
CA ASP A 80 0.52 10.90 7.34
C ASP A 80 0.85 11.13 8.83
N VAL A 81 2.10 10.99 9.19
CA VAL A 81 2.60 11.17 10.57
C VAL A 81 3.88 11.99 10.53
N GLU A 82 3.90 13.11 11.26
CA GLU A 82 5.04 14.03 11.32
C GLU A 82 5.49 14.49 9.91
N ASP A 83 6.67 14.08 9.47
CA ASP A 83 7.24 14.40 8.15
C ASP A 83 7.03 13.27 7.12
N GLU A 84 6.49 12.12 7.52
CA GLU A 84 6.11 11.05 6.61
C GLU A 84 4.76 11.33 5.95
N VAL A 85 4.78 11.58 4.64
CA VAL A 85 3.59 11.86 3.82
C VAL A 85 3.20 10.67 2.92
N ASN A 86 3.31 9.47 3.45
CA ASN A 86 3.01 8.20 2.78
C ASN A 86 1.71 7.54 3.26
N GLY A 87 0.91 8.26 4.05
CA GLY A 87 -0.40 7.82 4.49
C GLY A 87 -1.45 7.80 3.38
N LEU A 88 -2.50 7.02 3.58
CA LEU A 88 -3.71 7.08 2.74
C LEU A 88 -4.56 8.31 3.09
N PHE A 89 -4.52 8.76 4.34
CA PHE A 89 -5.11 10.02 4.80
C PHE A 89 -4.06 11.09 4.97
N THR A 90 -4.47 12.34 4.85
CA THR A 90 -3.63 13.51 5.15
C THR A 90 -3.26 13.58 6.64
N TYR A 91 -2.24 14.38 6.97
CA TYR A 91 -1.76 14.58 8.35
C TYR A 91 -2.87 15.02 9.31
N ASP A 92 -3.73 15.94 8.88
CA ASP A 92 -4.90 16.42 9.62
C ASP A 92 -6.08 15.44 9.59
N ARG A 93 -5.95 14.32 8.85
CA ARG A 93 -7.00 13.31 8.60
C ARG A 93 -8.28 13.84 7.95
N ALA A 94 -8.21 15.02 7.37
CA ALA A 94 -9.36 15.67 6.73
C ALA A 94 -9.68 15.11 5.35
N ALA A 95 -8.69 14.53 4.67
CA ALA A 95 -8.86 14.02 3.31
C ALA A 95 -8.25 12.63 3.11
N LEU A 96 -8.94 11.79 2.34
CA LEU A 96 -8.40 10.54 1.80
C LEU A 96 -7.64 10.88 0.51
N LYS A 97 -6.37 10.51 0.44
CA LYS A 97 -5.45 10.92 -0.63
C LYS A 97 -5.67 10.19 -1.95
N PRO A 98 -5.74 8.85 -2.01
CA PRO A 98 -6.08 8.15 -3.25
C PRO A 98 -7.58 8.14 -3.52
N ASP A 99 -7.98 7.67 -4.70
CA ASP A 99 -9.38 7.38 -5.01
C ASP A 99 -9.87 6.19 -4.16
N PRO A 100 -10.88 6.38 -3.29
CA PRO A 100 -11.37 5.33 -2.42
C PRO A 100 -11.99 4.13 -3.15
N ALA A 101 -12.65 4.36 -4.28
CA ALA A 101 -13.24 3.28 -5.07
C ALA A 101 -12.15 2.39 -5.69
N ALA A 102 -11.07 2.99 -6.17
CA ALA A 102 -9.93 2.27 -6.72
C ALA A 102 -9.17 1.46 -5.65
N VAL A 103 -9.00 2.02 -4.45
CA VAL A 103 -8.39 1.32 -3.30
C VAL A 103 -9.24 0.12 -2.91
N ARG A 104 -10.55 0.30 -2.77
CA ARG A 104 -11.50 -0.77 -2.45
C ARG A 104 -11.44 -1.89 -3.48
N ALA A 105 -11.56 -1.58 -4.77
CA ALA A 105 -11.52 -2.56 -5.83
C ALA A 105 -10.21 -3.38 -5.85
N ALA A 106 -9.08 -2.73 -5.59
CA ALA A 106 -7.79 -3.41 -5.50
C ALA A 106 -7.74 -4.39 -4.32
N ASN A 107 -8.28 -4.00 -3.16
CA ASN A 107 -8.32 -4.86 -1.97
C ASN A 107 -9.31 -6.03 -2.13
N GLU A 108 -10.50 -5.79 -2.68
CA GLU A 108 -11.48 -6.83 -2.99
C GLU A 108 -10.95 -7.87 -3.97
N ALA A 109 -10.11 -7.47 -4.92
CA ALA A 109 -9.44 -8.39 -5.83
C ALA A 109 -8.45 -9.34 -5.09
N LEU A 110 -7.75 -8.83 -4.07
CA LEU A 110 -6.88 -9.66 -3.23
C LEU A 110 -7.70 -10.65 -2.39
N GLU A 111 -8.79 -10.20 -1.78
CA GLU A 111 -9.70 -11.03 -0.98
C GLU A 111 -10.31 -12.15 -1.83
N ALA A 112 -10.83 -11.82 -3.01
CA ALA A 112 -11.40 -12.78 -3.94
C ALA A 112 -10.39 -13.86 -4.38
N GLU A 113 -9.16 -13.47 -4.68
CA GLU A 113 -8.10 -14.43 -5.03
C GLU A 113 -7.70 -15.29 -3.83
N PHE A 114 -7.60 -14.71 -2.64
CA PHE A 114 -7.31 -15.48 -1.43
C PHE A 114 -8.40 -16.51 -1.14
N GLU A 115 -9.67 -16.15 -1.25
CA GLU A 115 -10.79 -17.08 -1.11
C GLU A 115 -10.74 -18.20 -2.15
N ARG A 116 -10.45 -17.87 -3.42
CA ARG A 116 -10.31 -18.86 -4.48
C ARG A 116 -9.21 -19.89 -4.19
N LEU A 117 -8.08 -19.43 -3.63
CA LEU A 117 -6.93 -20.29 -3.31
C LEU A 117 -7.12 -21.14 -2.05
N THR A 118 -8.03 -20.76 -1.16
CA THR A 118 -8.27 -21.43 0.14
C THR A 118 -9.53 -22.31 0.18
N ARG A 119 -10.26 -22.37 -0.90
CA ARG A 119 -11.44 -23.27 -1.06
C ARG A 119 -11.08 -24.73 -1.23
#